data_1deb07e5b798959d3d83d5573365bca8
#
_entry.id   1deb07e5b798959d3d83d5573365bca8
#
_cell.length_a   1.000
_cell.length_b   1.000
_cell.length_c   1.000
_cell.angle_alpha   90.00
_cell.angle_beta   90.00
_cell.angle_gamma   90.00
#
_symmetry.space_group_name_H-M   'P 1'
#
loop_
_entity.id
_entity.type
_entity.pdbx_description
1 polymer ?
#
loop_
_entity_poly.entity_id
_entity_poly.type
_entity_poly.pdbx_seq_one_letter_code
_entity_poly.pdbx_strand_id
1 'polypeptide(L)'
;ISGSAGMGLADSCGVPFVQEVFSTRVAVKRFMPKTDCVIELGGEDAKILFLTNGTEVRMNGSCAGGTGAFIDQMATLLKMSAEEMNKAAEQAQRTYTIASRCGVFAKSDVQPLINQGARTEDIAASIYKAVVNQTIAGLAQGRPIKGNILYLGGPLTFSSVLRKSFDEALNVTGTCPENSLLYVALGAALYADKSFVLSEVADALDQYAATATYASEPPLFA
;
A
#
# COMPACT_ATOMS: atom_id res chain seq x y z
N ILE A 1 -18.72 -0.33 5.26
CA ILE A 1 -17.36 -0.37 5.85
C ILE A 1 -16.52 -1.40 5.09
N SER A 2 -15.25 -1.14 4.93
CA SER A 2 -14.29 -2.04 4.28
C SER A 2 -12.95 -2.04 5.02
N GLY A 3 -12.07 -2.99 4.64
CA GLY A 3 -10.77 -3.18 5.26
C GLY A 3 -10.80 -4.21 6.39
N SER A 4 -9.68 -4.92 6.62
CA SER A 4 -9.62 -6.02 7.59
C SER A 4 -9.95 -5.59 9.02
N ALA A 5 -9.53 -4.40 9.42
CA ALA A 5 -9.87 -3.82 10.72
C ALA A 5 -11.35 -3.38 10.84
N GLY A 6 -12.04 -3.23 9.72
CA GLY A 6 -13.44 -2.77 9.69
C GLY A 6 -14.50 -3.84 9.96
N MET A 7 -14.12 -5.12 9.98
CA MET A 7 -15.11 -6.21 10.07
C MET A 7 -15.84 -6.21 11.43
N GLY A 8 -15.12 -6.21 12.53
CA GLY A 8 -15.74 -6.15 13.87
C GLY A 8 -16.50 -4.84 14.13
N LEU A 9 -16.00 -3.76 13.54
CA LEU A 9 -16.65 -2.45 13.58
C LEU A 9 -17.98 -2.46 12.81
N ALA A 10 -18.00 -3.06 11.62
CA ALA A 10 -19.21 -3.20 10.81
C ALA A 10 -20.31 -3.94 11.57
N ASP A 11 -19.97 -5.07 12.21
CA ASP A 11 -20.91 -5.85 13.02
C ASP A 11 -21.44 -5.03 14.19
N SER A 12 -20.57 -4.32 14.91
CA SER A 12 -20.95 -3.52 16.07
C SER A 12 -21.84 -2.32 15.71
N CYS A 13 -21.63 -1.72 14.55
CA CYS A 13 -22.42 -0.58 14.07
C CYS A 13 -23.65 -0.99 13.25
N GLY A 14 -23.85 -2.29 12.98
CA GLY A 14 -24.91 -2.76 12.10
C GLY A 14 -24.78 -2.29 10.66
N VAL A 15 -23.58 -1.94 10.22
CA VAL A 15 -23.27 -1.45 8.87
C VAL A 15 -22.73 -2.60 8.02
N PRO A 16 -23.17 -2.76 6.75
CA PRO A 16 -22.66 -3.83 5.89
C PRO A 16 -21.15 -3.76 5.69
N PHE A 17 -20.51 -4.93 5.79
CA PHE A 17 -19.08 -5.08 5.45
C PHE A 17 -18.93 -5.46 3.97
N VAL A 18 -17.99 -4.80 3.30
CA VAL A 18 -17.63 -5.09 1.90
C VAL A 18 -16.14 -5.40 1.84
N GLN A 19 -15.79 -6.52 1.25
CA GLN A 19 -14.40 -6.94 1.09
C GLN A 19 -13.65 -5.94 0.19
N GLU A 20 -12.44 -5.51 0.59
CA GLU A 20 -11.72 -4.38 -0.01
C GLU A 20 -11.36 -4.56 -1.50
N VAL A 21 -10.96 -5.77 -1.92
CA VAL A 21 -10.65 -6.05 -3.33
C VAL A 21 -11.89 -5.87 -4.21
N PHE A 22 -13.07 -6.29 -3.69
CA PHE A 22 -14.33 -6.09 -4.38
C PHE A 22 -14.67 -4.60 -4.46
N SER A 23 -14.49 -3.86 -3.36
CA SER A 23 -14.69 -2.41 -3.31
C SER A 23 -13.79 -1.69 -4.30
N THR A 24 -12.49 -2.00 -4.33
CA THR A 24 -11.55 -1.44 -5.32
C THR A 24 -12.05 -1.69 -6.75
N ARG A 25 -12.50 -2.90 -7.08
CA ARG A 25 -13.06 -3.21 -8.41
C ARG A 25 -14.27 -2.37 -8.77
N VAL A 26 -15.21 -2.20 -7.84
CA VAL A 26 -16.43 -1.38 -8.05
C VAL A 26 -16.04 0.05 -8.36
N ALA A 27 -15.13 0.64 -7.57
CA ALA A 27 -14.66 2.01 -7.80
C ALA A 27 -13.91 2.15 -9.14
N VAL A 28 -12.99 1.24 -9.44
CA VAL A 28 -12.24 1.25 -10.70
C VAL A 28 -13.18 1.15 -11.91
N LYS A 29 -14.12 0.22 -11.87
CA LYS A 29 -15.12 0.08 -12.96
C LYS A 29 -15.95 1.35 -13.16
N ARG A 30 -16.23 2.09 -12.10
CA ARG A 30 -17.03 3.31 -12.14
C ARG A 30 -16.25 4.53 -12.62
N PHE A 31 -15.02 4.73 -12.10
CA PHE A 31 -14.27 5.95 -12.31
C PHE A 31 -13.16 5.81 -13.36
N MET A 32 -12.59 4.63 -13.51
CA MET A 32 -11.45 4.34 -14.39
C MET A 32 -11.71 3.08 -15.22
N PRO A 33 -12.79 3.01 -16.04
CA PRO A 33 -13.25 1.78 -16.69
C PRO A 33 -12.27 1.20 -17.72
N LYS A 34 -11.28 1.97 -18.16
CA LYS A 34 -10.26 1.52 -19.12
C LYS A 34 -9.03 0.92 -18.46
N THR A 35 -9.03 0.76 -17.12
CA THR A 35 -7.89 0.19 -16.38
C THR A 35 -7.72 -1.29 -16.71
N ASP A 36 -6.52 -1.68 -17.08
CA ASP A 36 -6.13 -3.07 -17.33
C ASP A 36 -5.55 -3.74 -16.09
N CYS A 37 -4.82 -2.96 -15.28
CA CYS A 37 -4.18 -3.45 -14.09
C CYS A 37 -4.14 -2.38 -12.99
N VAL A 38 -4.36 -2.77 -11.74
CA VAL A 38 -4.21 -1.91 -10.56
C VAL A 38 -3.02 -2.39 -9.76
N ILE A 39 -2.13 -1.48 -9.38
CA ILE A 39 -1.13 -1.70 -8.34
C ILE A 39 -1.58 -0.87 -7.14
N GLU A 40 -1.86 -1.55 -6.04
CA GLU A 40 -2.29 -0.93 -4.79
C GLU A 40 -1.29 -1.27 -3.69
N LEU A 41 -0.69 -0.24 -3.10
CA LEU A 41 0.20 -0.38 -1.97
C LEU A 41 -0.46 0.26 -0.74
N GLY A 42 -0.80 -0.59 0.21
CA GLY A 42 -1.32 -0.19 1.51
C GLY A 42 -0.23 0.07 2.55
N GLY A 43 -0.63 0.31 3.79
CA GLY A 43 0.29 0.41 4.92
C GLY A 43 0.99 -0.90 5.22
N GLU A 44 0.28 -2.01 5.20
CA GLU A 44 0.78 -3.34 5.56
C GLU A 44 0.64 -4.38 4.45
N ASP A 45 -0.11 -4.08 3.39
CA ASP A 45 -0.35 -4.99 2.28
C ASP A 45 0.01 -4.37 0.92
N ALA A 46 0.22 -5.23 -0.05
CA ALA A 46 0.43 -4.88 -1.44
C ALA A 46 -0.41 -5.81 -2.31
N LYS A 47 -1.07 -5.24 -3.32
CA LYS A 47 -1.97 -5.99 -4.21
C LYS A 47 -1.73 -5.61 -5.67
N ILE A 48 -1.88 -6.60 -6.55
CA ILE A 48 -2.02 -6.37 -7.99
C ILE A 48 -3.35 -6.99 -8.43
N LEU A 49 -4.20 -6.18 -9.04
CA LEU A 49 -5.45 -6.61 -9.64
C LEU A 49 -5.30 -6.58 -11.16
N PHE A 50 -5.38 -7.72 -11.81
CA PHE A 50 -5.48 -7.82 -13.26
C PHE A 50 -6.94 -7.85 -13.65
N LEU A 51 -7.36 -6.92 -14.50
CA LEU A 51 -8.77 -6.71 -14.86
C LEU A 51 -9.11 -7.16 -16.29
N THR A 52 -8.11 -7.51 -17.07
CA THR A 52 -8.27 -8.02 -18.45
C THR A 52 -8.42 -9.54 -18.45
N ASN A 53 -9.37 -10.06 -19.25
CA ASN A 53 -9.68 -11.49 -19.37
C ASN A 53 -10.12 -12.16 -18.06
N GLY A 54 -10.96 -11.46 -17.30
CA GLY A 54 -11.39 -11.85 -15.96
C GLY A 54 -10.63 -11.07 -14.89
N THR A 55 -11.04 -11.22 -13.64
CA THR A 55 -10.36 -10.57 -12.53
C THR A 55 -9.47 -11.58 -11.81
N GLU A 56 -8.19 -11.29 -11.74
CA GLU A 56 -7.24 -12.03 -10.91
C GLU A 56 -6.62 -11.06 -9.91
N VAL A 57 -6.56 -11.46 -8.66
CA VAL A 57 -5.98 -10.67 -7.57
C VAL A 57 -4.81 -11.43 -6.98
N ARG A 58 -3.72 -10.72 -6.80
CA ARG A 58 -2.53 -11.21 -6.11
C ARG A 58 -2.18 -10.25 -4.99
N MET A 59 -2.01 -10.80 -3.81
CA MET A 59 -1.66 -10.07 -2.59
C MET A 59 -0.41 -10.67 -1.99
N ASN A 60 0.40 -9.83 -1.34
CA ASN A 60 1.40 -10.35 -0.43
C ASN A 60 0.70 -11.02 0.77
N GLY A 61 1.34 -12.07 1.27
CA GLY A 61 0.88 -12.72 2.49
C GLY A 61 1.30 -11.95 3.75
N SER A 62 2.09 -12.58 4.60
CA SER A 62 2.51 -12.02 5.90
C SER A 62 3.74 -11.09 5.85
N CYS A 63 4.25 -10.75 4.68
CA CYS A 63 5.49 -9.95 4.55
C CYS A 63 5.17 -8.49 4.28
N ALA A 64 5.59 -7.59 5.16
CA ALA A 64 5.46 -6.15 4.97
C ALA A 64 6.37 -5.56 3.88
N GLY A 65 7.24 -6.36 3.27
CA GLY A 65 8.10 -5.90 2.18
C GLY A 65 7.29 -5.41 0.98
N GLY A 66 7.63 -4.24 0.47
CA GLY A 66 6.90 -3.60 -0.62
C GLY A 66 5.69 -2.78 -0.17
N THR A 67 5.51 -2.55 1.12
CA THR A 67 4.37 -1.81 1.70
C THR A 67 4.80 -0.49 2.34
N GLY A 68 3.84 0.31 2.77
CA GLY A 68 4.10 1.56 3.50
C GLY A 68 4.93 1.34 4.76
N ALA A 69 4.63 0.31 5.56
CA ALA A 69 5.39 -0.01 6.76
C ALA A 69 6.87 -0.31 6.47
N PHE A 70 7.19 -0.92 5.34
CA PHE A 70 8.58 -1.08 4.93
C PHE A 70 9.23 0.27 4.60
N ILE A 71 8.54 1.14 3.88
CA ILE A 71 9.04 2.49 3.53
C ILE A 71 9.30 3.29 4.81
N ASP A 72 8.38 3.27 5.78
CA ASP A 72 8.52 3.97 7.07
C ASP A 72 9.69 3.43 7.90
N GLN A 73 9.90 2.10 7.90
CA GLN A 73 11.05 1.51 8.56
C GLN A 73 12.38 1.95 7.93
N MET A 74 12.43 2.06 6.60
CA MET A 74 13.63 2.52 5.90
C MET A 74 13.87 4.02 6.11
N ALA A 75 12.81 4.83 6.10
CA ALA A 75 12.88 6.25 6.41
C ALA A 75 13.41 6.48 7.84
N THR A 76 12.91 5.71 8.82
CA THR A 76 13.42 5.72 10.20
C THR A 76 14.89 5.34 10.27
N LEU A 77 15.36 4.34 9.50
CA LEU A 77 16.77 3.96 9.43
C LEU A 77 17.65 5.10 8.88
N LEU A 78 17.13 5.87 7.94
CA LEU A 78 17.76 7.06 7.38
C LEU A 78 17.58 8.31 8.25
N LYS A 79 16.86 8.22 9.38
CA LYS A 79 16.54 9.31 10.31
C LYS A 79 15.76 10.46 9.65
N MET A 80 14.78 10.12 8.83
CA MET A 80 13.91 11.06 8.12
C MET A 80 12.47 10.56 8.07
N SER A 81 11.54 11.43 7.72
CA SER A 81 10.17 11.04 7.39
C SER A 81 10.07 10.41 5.99
N ALA A 82 8.97 9.71 5.70
CA ALA A 82 8.72 9.18 4.35
C ALA A 82 8.65 10.29 3.29
N GLU A 83 8.13 11.47 3.65
CA GLU A 83 8.08 12.64 2.77
C GLU A 83 9.49 13.17 2.46
N GLU A 84 10.33 13.32 3.48
CA GLU A 84 11.73 13.74 3.32
C GLU A 84 12.51 12.71 2.49
N MET A 85 12.26 11.42 2.70
CA MET A 85 12.88 10.36 1.92
C MET A 85 12.47 10.43 0.44
N ASN A 86 11.20 10.73 0.14
CA ASN A 86 10.78 10.94 -1.26
C ASN A 86 11.51 12.15 -1.89
N LYS A 87 11.56 13.30 -1.19
CA LYS A 87 12.27 14.50 -1.67
C LYS A 87 13.77 14.23 -1.87
N ALA A 88 14.40 13.50 -0.96
CA ALA A 88 15.79 13.10 -1.09
C ALA A 88 15.99 12.21 -2.33
N ALA A 89 15.15 11.21 -2.53
CA ALA A 89 15.24 10.29 -3.64
C ALA A 89 15.12 10.97 -5.02
N GLU A 90 14.40 12.11 -5.12
CA GLU A 90 14.31 12.92 -6.34
C GLU A 90 15.67 13.50 -6.77
N GLN A 91 16.60 13.64 -5.83
CA GLN A 91 17.96 14.19 -6.05
C GLN A 91 19.02 13.09 -6.24
N ALA A 92 18.60 11.85 -6.38
CA ALA A 92 19.52 10.73 -6.56
C ALA A 92 20.27 10.81 -7.89
N GLN A 93 21.56 10.46 -7.86
CA GLN A 93 22.41 10.38 -9.04
C GLN A 93 22.65 8.94 -9.50
N ARG A 94 22.49 7.99 -8.58
CA ARG A 94 22.67 6.56 -8.84
C ARG A 94 21.81 5.73 -7.88
N THR A 95 21.67 4.44 -8.16
CA THR A 95 21.04 3.48 -7.27
C THR A 95 21.98 2.33 -6.94
N TYR A 96 21.84 1.79 -5.74
CA TYR A 96 22.53 0.59 -5.26
C TYR A 96 21.60 -0.61 -5.36
N THR A 97 22.17 -1.81 -5.42
CA THR A 97 21.40 -3.04 -5.30
C THR A 97 21.06 -3.28 -3.83
N ILE A 98 19.79 -3.29 -3.49
CA ILE A 98 19.24 -3.62 -2.17
C ILE A 98 18.38 -4.85 -2.31
N ALA A 99 18.48 -5.78 -1.36
CA ALA A 99 17.66 -6.99 -1.35
C ALA A 99 16.17 -6.65 -1.34
N SER A 100 15.44 -7.20 -2.30
CA SER A 100 14.03 -6.94 -2.54
C SER A 100 13.09 -8.04 -2.01
N ARG A 101 13.56 -8.86 -1.05
CA ARG A 101 12.76 -10.00 -0.54
C ARG A 101 12.28 -9.86 0.89
N CYS A 102 13.02 -9.16 1.74
CA CYS A 102 12.72 -9.06 3.16
C CYS A 102 13.29 -7.77 3.73
N GLY A 103 12.52 -7.08 4.57
CA GLY A 103 12.94 -5.85 5.25
C GLY A 103 14.19 -6.02 6.12
N VAL A 104 14.41 -7.21 6.69
CA VAL A 104 15.63 -7.52 7.46
C VAL A 104 16.86 -7.50 6.56
N PHE A 105 16.80 -8.18 5.41
CA PHE A 105 17.92 -8.17 4.45
C PHE A 105 18.14 -6.80 3.83
N ALA A 106 17.06 -6.06 3.55
CA ALA A 106 17.18 -4.69 3.07
C ALA A 106 17.94 -3.80 4.07
N LYS A 107 17.67 -3.92 5.38
CA LYS A 107 18.43 -3.22 6.43
C LYS A 107 19.90 -3.60 6.43
N SER A 108 20.20 -4.89 6.25
CA SER A 108 21.57 -5.40 6.20
C SER A 108 22.36 -4.86 4.99
N ASP A 109 21.66 -4.53 3.90
CA ASP A 109 22.29 -3.93 2.71
C ASP A 109 22.42 -2.40 2.84
N VAL A 110 21.44 -1.75 3.46
CA VAL A 110 21.42 -0.29 3.64
C VAL A 110 22.45 0.16 4.68
N GLN A 111 22.60 -0.57 5.80
CA GLN A 111 23.49 -0.16 6.88
C GLN A 111 24.97 -0.02 6.45
N PRO A 112 25.57 -0.94 5.67
CA PRO A 112 26.91 -0.75 5.14
C PRO A 112 27.05 0.47 4.24
N LEU A 113 26.02 0.80 3.42
CA LEU A 113 26.04 1.99 2.56
C LEU A 113 26.09 3.27 3.40
N ILE A 114 25.29 3.33 4.48
CA ILE A 114 25.35 4.45 5.43
C ILE A 114 26.75 4.57 6.06
N ASN A 115 27.30 3.45 6.52
CA ASN A 115 28.62 3.42 7.18
C ASN A 115 29.77 3.82 6.22
N GLN A 116 29.61 3.57 4.94
CA GLN A 116 30.57 3.96 3.89
C GLN A 116 30.42 5.42 3.44
N GLY A 117 29.44 6.16 3.99
CA GLY A 117 29.17 7.54 3.61
C GLY A 117 28.53 7.70 2.24
N ALA A 118 27.78 6.69 1.78
CA ALA A 118 26.97 6.83 0.57
C ALA A 118 25.97 7.95 0.72
N ARG A 119 25.65 8.66 -0.37
CA ARG A 119 24.69 9.74 -0.35
C ARG A 119 23.30 9.22 0.04
N THR A 120 22.66 9.90 0.97
CA THR A 120 21.32 9.54 1.47
C THR A 120 20.28 9.52 0.34
N GLU A 121 20.39 10.44 -0.61
CA GLU A 121 19.54 10.53 -1.78
C GLU A 121 19.60 9.27 -2.64
N ASP A 122 20.81 8.76 -2.87
CA ASP A 122 21.05 7.54 -3.65
C ASP A 122 20.53 6.30 -2.92
N ILE A 123 20.67 6.25 -1.59
CA ILE A 123 20.14 5.17 -0.76
C ILE A 123 18.59 5.21 -0.80
N ALA A 124 17.99 6.39 -0.64
CA ALA A 124 16.54 6.57 -0.67
C ALA A 124 15.93 6.08 -2.00
N ALA A 125 16.52 6.48 -3.13
CA ALA A 125 16.08 6.00 -4.44
C ALA A 125 16.25 4.49 -4.60
N SER A 126 17.32 3.92 -4.04
CA SER A 126 17.58 2.48 -4.06
C SER A 126 16.53 1.68 -3.26
N ILE A 127 16.05 2.24 -2.15
CA ILE A 127 14.97 1.67 -1.34
C ILE A 127 13.67 1.62 -2.16
N TYR A 128 13.27 2.71 -2.82
CA TYR A 128 12.08 2.71 -3.68
C TYR A 128 12.18 1.69 -4.83
N LYS A 129 13.35 1.58 -5.44
CA LYS A 129 13.60 0.55 -6.46
C LYS A 129 13.49 -0.87 -5.90
N ALA A 130 13.94 -1.11 -4.66
CA ALA A 130 13.77 -2.40 -4.00
C ALA A 130 12.29 -2.72 -3.73
N VAL A 131 11.47 -1.73 -3.30
CA VAL A 131 10.01 -1.86 -3.15
C VAL A 131 9.37 -2.29 -4.46
N VAL A 132 9.69 -1.61 -5.56
CA VAL A 132 9.16 -1.92 -6.90
C VAL A 132 9.53 -3.34 -7.32
N ASN A 133 10.80 -3.69 -7.22
CA ASN A 133 11.29 -5.02 -7.60
C ASN A 133 10.61 -6.12 -6.77
N GLN A 134 10.42 -5.90 -5.47
CA GLN A 134 9.74 -6.83 -4.59
C GLN A 134 8.28 -7.00 -4.96
N THR A 135 7.57 -5.90 -5.22
CA THR A 135 6.16 -5.93 -5.60
C THR A 135 5.98 -6.68 -6.94
N ILE A 136 6.79 -6.36 -7.94
CA ILE A 136 6.71 -7.01 -9.25
C ILE A 136 7.08 -8.50 -9.14
N ALA A 137 8.24 -8.81 -8.56
CA ALA A 137 8.69 -10.21 -8.48
C ALA A 137 7.81 -11.08 -7.59
N GLY A 138 7.32 -10.52 -6.47
CA GLY A 138 6.48 -11.24 -5.51
C GLY A 138 5.06 -11.45 -5.99
N LEU A 139 4.46 -10.46 -6.63
CA LEU A 139 3.03 -10.48 -6.97
C LEU A 139 2.77 -10.76 -8.45
N ALA A 140 3.57 -10.29 -9.38
CA ALA A 140 3.33 -10.56 -10.79
C ALA A 140 3.57 -12.03 -11.17
N GLN A 141 4.56 -12.68 -10.52
CA GLN A 141 4.85 -14.12 -10.70
C GLN A 141 4.89 -14.54 -12.18
N GLY A 142 5.54 -13.73 -13.02
CA GLY A 142 5.67 -13.96 -14.46
C GLY A 142 4.50 -13.48 -15.31
N ARG A 143 3.36 -13.05 -14.73
CA ARG A 143 2.28 -12.43 -15.49
C ARG A 143 2.69 -10.99 -15.85
N PRO A 144 2.65 -10.60 -17.14
CA PRO A 144 3.03 -9.26 -17.53
C PRO A 144 2.04 -8.20 -16.99
N ILE A 145 2.57 -7.17 -16.35
CA ILE A 145 1.84 -5.96 -15.95
C ILE A 145 1.93 -5.01 -17.13
N LYS A 146 0.83 -4.75 -17.82
CA LYS A 146 0.79 -3.94 -19.04
C LYS A 146 -0.58 -3.29 -19.26
N GLY A 147 -0.64 -2.36 -20.20
CA GLY A 147 -1.87 -1.61 -20.54
C GLY A 147 -2.01 -0.37 -19.69
N ASN A 148 -3.25 0.00 -19.38
CA ASN A 148 -3.56 1.15 -18.53
C ASN A 148 -3.40 0.78 -17.06
N ILE A 149 -2.29 1.21 -16.46
CA ILE A 149 -1.97 0.90 -15.06
C ILE A 149 -2.55 1.99 -14.15
N LEU A 150 -3.23 1.57 -13.08
CA LEU A 150 -3.75 2.45 -12.06
C LEU A 150 -2.97 2.28 -10.76
N TYR A 151 -2.50 3.38 -10.18
CA TYR A 151 -1.79 3.42 -8.91
C TYR A 151 -2.71 3.86 -7.79
N LEU A 152 -2.88 3.02 -6.76
CA LEU A 152 -3.74 3.26 -5.61
C LEU A 152 -2.99 3.03 -4.28
N GLY A 153 -3.57 3.52 -3.20
CA GLY A 153 -3.06 3.38 -1.84
C GLY A 153 -2.07 4.47 -1.44
N GLY A 154 -1.83 4.60 -0.13
CA GLY A 154 -1.05 5.68 0.45
C GLY A 154 0.36 5.86 -0.13
N PRO A 155 1.20 4.83 -0.12
CA PRO A 155 2.55 4.92 -0.68
C PRO A 155 2.59 5.45 -2.12
N LEU A 156 1.71 4.97 -2.98
CA LEU A 156 1.65 5.42 -4.38
C LEU A 156 0.97 6.78 -4.54
N THR A 157 0.07 7.16 -3.64
CA THR A 157 -0.54 8.49 -3.64
C THR A 157 0.48 9.57 -3.32
N PHE A 158 1.29 9.36 -2.28
CA PHE A 158 2.18 10.39 -1.73
C PHE A 158 3.60 10.39 -2.32
N SER A 159 4.09 9.25 -2.86
CA SER A 159 5.45 9.16 -3.41
C SER A 159 5.47 9.22 -4.93
N SER A 160 5.93 10.36 -5.46
CA SER A 160 6.22 10.58 -6.89
C SER A 160 7.32 9.65 -7.39
N VAL A 161 8.38 9.47 -6.59
CA VAL A 161 9.52 8.62 -6.92
C VAL A 161 9.12 7.16 -7.04
N LEU A 162 8.24 6.69 -6.16
CA LEU A 162 7.76 5.32 -6.21
C LEU A 162 6.96 5.04 -7.50
N ARG A 163 6.05 5.94 -7.88
CA ARG A 163 5.32 5.84 -9.16
C ARG A 163 6.26 5.84 -10.35
N LYS A 164 7.20 6.79 -10.39
CA LYS A 164 8.21 6.86 -11.46
C LYS A 164 9.05 5.58 -11.53
N SER A 165 9.44 5.02 -10.40
CA SER A 165 10.18 3.75 -10.35
C SER A 165 9.38 2.57 -10.90
N PHE A 166 8.05 2.53 -10.68
CA PHE A 166 7.16 1.54 -11.32
C PHE A 166 7.07 1.77 -12.83
N ASP A 167 6.88 3.01 -13.27
CA ASP A 167 6.81 3.36 -14.69
C ASP A 167 8.08 2.93 -15.44
N GLU A 168 9.25 3.21 -14.87
CA GLU A 168 10.53 2.80 -15.41
C GLU A 168 10.70 1.27 -15.45
N ALA A 169 10.38 0.58 -14.36
CA ALA A 169 10.55 -0.88 -14.26
C ALA A 169 9.61 -1.65 -15.18
N LEU A 170 8.41 -1.13 -15.42
CA LEU A 170 7.37 -1.75 -16.24
C LEU A 170 7.35 -1.22 -17.69
N ASN A 171 8.10 -0.17 -17.97
CA ASN A 171 8.08 0.58 -19.25
C ASN A 171 6.65 1.01 -19.61
N VAL A 172 5.98 1.68 -18.69
CA VAL A 172 4.61 2.19 -18.82
C VAL A 172 4.54 3.64 -18.31
N THR A 173 3.37 4.26 -18.46
CA THR A 173 3.01 5.48 -17.75
C THR A 173 1.73 5.21 -17.01
N GLY A 174 1.83 4.98 -15.72
CA GLY A 174 0.68 4.69 -14.86
C GLY A 174 -0.06 5.97 -14.45
N THR A 175 -1.30 5.81 -14.04
CA THR A 175 -2.17 6.90 -13.60
C THR A 175 -2.43 6.78 -12.10
N CYS A 176 -2.21 7.88 -11.36
CA CYS A 176 -2.60 8.02 -9.97
C CYS A 176 -3.73 9.06 -9.90
N PRO A 177 -5.00 8.65 -9.74
CA PRO A 177 -6.11 9.59 -9.71
C PRO A 177 -6.13 10.42 -8.42
N GLU A 178 -6.80 11.57 -8.44
CA GLU A 178 -6.90 12.49 -7.31
C GLU A 178 -7.36 11.80 -6.01
N ASN A 179 -8.33 10.89 -6.11
CA ASN A 179 -8.89 10.15 -4.97
C ASN A 179 -8.27 8.75 -4.79
N SER A 180 -7.03 8.54 -5.25
CA SER A 180 -6.35 7.24 -5.22
C SER A 180 -6.29 6.58 -3.84
N LEU A 181 -6.27 7.38 -2.77
CA LEU A 181 -6.30 6.90 -1.39
C LEU A 181 -7.68 6.36 -0.97
N LEU A 182 -8.75 6.80 -1.60
CA LEU A 182 -10.13 6.57 -1.17
C LEU A 182 -10.87 5.54 -2.01
N TYR A 183 -10.22 4.87 -2.96
CA TYR A 183 -10.91 3.97 -3.91
C TYR A 183 -11.65 2.83 -3.22
N VAL A 184 -11.09 2.26 -2.15
CA VAL A 184 -11.77 1.24 -1.34
C VAL A 184 -13.05 1.80 -0.71
N ALA A 185 -12.96 2.96 -0.07
CA ALA A 185 -14.12 3.61 0.55
C ALA A 185 -15.19 4.01 -0.47
N LEU A 186 -14.76 4.57 -1.61
CA LEU A 186 -15.66 4.93 -2.72
C LEU A 186 -16.36 3.69 -3.28
N GLY A 187 -15.65 2.59 -3.44
CA GLY A 187 -16.24 1.33 -3.90
C GLY A 187 -17.23 0.74 -2.91
N ALA A 188 -16.92 0.78 -1.62
CA ALA A 188 -17.84 0.36 -0.57
C ALA A 188 -19.12 1.22 -0.57
N ALA A 189 -18.98 2.54 -0.70
CA ALA A 189 -20.12 3.46 -0.78
C ALA A 189 -20.98 3.23 -2.03
N LEU A 190 -20.36 2.96 -3.18
CA LEU A 190 -21.07 2.64 -4.43
C LEU A 190 -21.81 1.30 -4.38
N TYR A 191 -21.35 0.38 -3.55
CA TYR A 191 -21.97 -0.93 -3.38
C TYR A 191 -23.06 -0.95 -2.31
N ALA A 192 -23.09 0.05 -1.42
CA ALA A 192 -24.08 0.15 -0.37
C ALA A 192 -25.50 0.20 -0.94
N ASP A 193 -26.37 -0.66 -0.42
CA ASP A 193 -27.79 -0.77 -0.77
C ASP A 193 -28.70 -0.02 0.20
N LYS A 194 -28.15 0.52 1.28
CA LYS A 194 -28.86 1.23 2.34
C LYS A 194 -28.16 2.55 2.68
N SER A 195 -28.95 3.49 3.14
CA SER A 195 -28.49 4.74 3.73
C SER A 195 -28.49 4.65 5.25
N PHE A 196 -27.49 5.25 5.88
CA PHE A 196 -27.33 5.30 7.33
C PHE A 196 -27.29 6.76 7.79
N VAL A 197 -27.80 7.01 8.98
CA VAL A 197 -27.68 8.31 9.62
C VAL A 197 -26.28 8.41 10.26
N LEU A 198 -25.50 9.39 9.83
CA LEU A 198 -24.08 9.50 10.24
C LEU A 198 -23.92 9.61 11.77
N SER A 199 -24.83 10.31 12.48
CA SER A 199 -24.80 10.40 13.94
C SER A 199 -24.98 9.04 14.62
N GLU A 200 -25.90 8.20 14.14
CA GLU A 200 -26.12 6.86 14.71
C GLU A 200 -24.90 5.96 14.53
N VAL A 201 -24.23 6.06 13.37
CA VAL A 201 -22.97 5.33 13.10
C VAL A 201 -21.85 5.86 14.00
N ALA A 202 -21.74 7.18 14.19
CA ALA A 202 -20.75 7.79 15.06
C ALA A 202 -20.94 7.37 16.51
N ASP A 203 -22.17 7.38 17.03
CA ASP A 203 -22.49 6.94 18.39
C ASP A 203 -22.12 5.46 18.60
N ALA A 204 -22.39 4.60 17.62
CA ALA A 204 -22.04 3.18 17.66
C ALA A 204 -20.52 2.96 17.62
N LEU A 205 -19.79 3.79 16.86
CA LEU A 205 -18.31 3.80 16.84
C LEU A 205 -17.71 4.18 18.18
N ASP A 206 -18.24 5.22 18.82
CA ASP A 206 -17.79 5.67 20.14
C ASP A 206 -18.04 4.60 21.22
N GLN A 207 -19.20 3.95 21.17
CA GLN A 207 -19.51 2.81 22.04
C GLN A 207 -18.56 1.63 21.81
N TYR A 208 -18.28 1.28 20.56
CA TYR A 208 -17.34 0.21 20.24
C TYR A 208 -15.93 0.53 20.75
N ALA A 209 -15.44 1.76 20.53
CA ALA A 209 -14.15 2.19 21.01
C ALA A 209 -14.06 2.15 22.56
N ALA A 210 -15.14 2.49 23.27
CA ALA A 210 -15.21 2.44 24.71
C ALA A 210 -15.23 1.00 25.27
N THR A 211 -15.75 0.04 24.51
CA THR A 211 -15.87 -1.38 24.92
C THR A 211 -14.68 -2.24 24.45
N ALA A 212 -13.86 -1.75 23.56
CA ALA A 212 -12.68 -2.44 23.05
C ALA A 212 -11.57 -2.49 24.12
N THR A 213 -11.80 -3.25 25.19
CA THR A 213 -10.76 -3.57 26.17
C THR A 213 -9.96 -4.75 25.67
N TYR A 214 -8.70 -4.50 25.29
CA TYR A 214 -7.75 -5.58 25.06
C TYR A 214 -7.38 -6.17 26.43
N ALA A 215 -7.66 -7.46 26.63
CA ALA A 215 -7.09 -8.19 27.75
C ALA A 215 -5.57 -8.17 27.59
N SER A 216 -4.86 -7.55 28.54
CA SER A 216 -3.41 -7.61 28.57
C SER A 216 -3.02 -8.99 29.07
N GLU A 217 -2.55 -9.84 28.18
CA GLU A 217 -1.91 -11.10 28.59
C GLU A 217 -0.57 -10.80 29.27
N PRO A 218 -0.23 -11.52 30.36
CA PRO A 218 1.06 -11.35 30.99
C PRO A 218 2.18 -11.69 30.01
N PRO A 219 3.37 -11.07 30.16
CA PRO A 219 4.52 -11.42 29.32
C PRO A 219 4.79 -12.92 29.36
N LEU A 220 5.10 -13.52 28.20
CA LEU A 220 5.42 -14.94 28.08
C LEU A 220 6.61 -15.38 28.94
N PHE A 221 7.41 -14.42 29.39
CA PHE A 221 8.54 -14.62 30.28
C PHE A 221 8.50 -13.54 31.37
N ALA A 222 8.14 -13.91 32.56
CA ALA A 222 8.31 -13.13 33.81
C ALA A 222 9.51 -13.65 34.59
#